data_7838e1f0416f24ad9d282cf187cabb50
#
_entry.id   7838e1f0416f24ad9d282cf187cabb50
#
_cell.length_a   1.000
_cell.length_b   1.000
_cell.length_c   1.000
_cell.angle_alpha   90.00
_cell.angle_beta   90.00
_cell.angle_gamma   90.00
#
_symmetry.space_group_name_H-M   'P 1'
#
loop_
_entity.id
_entity.type
_entity.pdbx_description
1 polymer ?
#
loop_
_entity_poly.entity_id
_entity_poly.type
_entity_poly.pdbx_seq_one_letter_code
_entity_poly.pdbx_strand_id
1 'polypeptide(L)'
;MVNECVILADDPSALVELCGISTLERLLRTLQRCGIKRATVLSNTPDQIAEELARPSWARAQLSLTLRTRQAGPVRLEQIVDVWPRNSDAIPLLLVIPAGSVFDPRLLRALVSQNAPTVLVDSGVGPRIRALSGSAPDTARGKLCGPALLEYDWASAQNGLLEEGLRNGLGHDSLAALDVSAQPLYYVSMCRKLRQFWFPSPSLSNRKLAERVLLDSIQKGPPDIPAWFHAPIETFLVSRLCKTPITPNQLTLFCNVVAWTVTILLVTGHLAWGLGLALIVGVLDGLDGKLARLKLETSKAGKLEHLFDALFENSWWVALAWHLSVSGKLPDAFAYLGLLIGAEVLNALARASIVRYYGKSISELASFDRIFRLVGGRRNIYVWILALGLILGTVAGAFKLIAWWEAVTAAVQLARVAWALWALRSQSAPR
;
A
#
# COMPACT_ATOMS: atom_id res chain seq x y z
N MET A 1 -3.46 20.20 13.16
CA MET A 1 -3.26 18.76 12.84
C MET A 1 -2.69 18.08 14.08
N VAL A 2 -3.26 16.96 14.47
CA VAL A 2 -2.80 16.16 15.63
C VAL A 2 -1.43 15.57 15.30
N ASN A 3 -0.43 15.84 16.13
CA ASN A 3 0.95 15.38 15.98
C ASN A 3 1.46 14.57 17.17
N GLU A 4 0.61 14.39 18.18
CA GLU A 4 0.89 13.65 19.40
C GLU A 4 -0.17 12.60 19.69
N CYS A 5 0.23 11.49 20.33
CA CYS A 5 -0.69 10.43 20.71
C CYS A 5 -0.27 9.74 22.00
N VAL A 6 -1.23 9.12 22.67
CA VAL A 6 -1.05 8.15 23.75
C VAL A 6 -1.38 6.76 23.22
N ILE A 7 -0.45 5.84 23.36
CA ILE A 7 -0.58 4.45 22.95
C ILE A 7 -0.75 3.58 24.19
N LEU A 8 -1.83 2.80 24.21
CA LEU A 8 -2.10 1.85 25.29
C LEU A 8 -1.52 0.49 24.89
N ALA A 9 -0.36 0.14 25.47
CA ALA A 9 0.41 -1.03 25.04
C ALA A 9 0.49 -2.07 26.17
N ASP A 10 -0.52 -2.91 26.26
CA ASP A 10 -0.57 -3.98 27.24
C ASP A 10 -0.17 -5.33 26.63
N ASP A 11 0.68 -6.07 27.31
CA ASP A 11 1.02 -7.44 26.96
C ASP A 11 -0.17 -8.39 27.30
N PRO A 12 -0.38 -9.46 26.53
CA PRO A 12 0.38 -9.88 25.32
C PRO A 12 -0.13 -9.25 24.03
N SER A 13 -1.19 -8.45 24.08
CA SER A 13 -1.90 -7.99 22.88
C SER A 13 -1.07 -7.09 21.96
N ALA A 14 -0.22 -6.23 22.57
CA ALA A 14 0.65 -5.30 21.84
C ALA A 14 1.83 -6.00 21.14
N LEU A 15 2.23 -7.19 21.61
CA LEU A 15 3.40 -7.91 21.12
C LEU A 15 3.07 -9.08 20.19
N VAL A 16 1.80 -9.28 19.85
CA VAL A 16 1.39 -10.32 18.88
C VAL A 16 2.01 -10.02 17.51
N GLU A 17 2.80 -10.95 17.02
CA GLU A 17 3.39 -10.83 15.69
C GLU A 17 2.41 -11.24 14.59
N LEU A 18 2.26 -10.38 13.59
CA LEU A 18 1.49 -10.61 12.37
C LEU A 18 2.34 -10.27 11.14
N CYS A 19 2.55 -11.26 10.29
CA CYS A 19 3.41 -11.09 9.10
C CYS A 19 4.81 -10.56 9.43
N GLY A 20 5.41 -11.06 10.53
CA GLY A 20 6.80 -10.80 10.91
C GLY A 20 7.07 -9.47 11.62
N ILE A 21 6.03 -8.72 12.04
CA ILE A 21 6.17 -7.54 12.90
C ILE A 21 5.07 -7.55 13.97
N SER A 22 5.40 -7.02 15.16
CA SER A 22 4.43 -6.91 16.26
C SER A 22 3.31 -5.93 15.93
N THR A 23 2.17 -6.07 16.62
CA THR A 23 1.06 -5.11 16.49
C THR A 23 1.48 -3.71 16.91
N LEU A 24 2.30 -3.58 17.96
CA LEU A 24 2.87 -2.30 18.41
C LEU A 24 3.75 -1.67 17.32
N GLU A 25 4.73 -2.40 16.79
CA GLU A 25 5.61 -1.90 15.74
C GLU A 25 4.82 -1.49 14.48
N ARG A 26 3.81 -2.29 14.10
CA ARG A 26 2.89 -1.97 13.00
C ARG A 26 2.14 -0.67 13.25
N LEU A 27 1.65 -0.47 14.48
CA LEU A 27 0.96 0.75 14.86
C LEU A 27 1.89 1.96 14.79
N LEU A 28 3.10 1.87 15.36
CA LEU A 28 4.09 2.96 15.34
C LEU A 28 4.44 3.39 13.91
N ARG A 29 4.68 2.43 13.01
CA ARG A 29 4.91 2.71 11.58
C ARG A 29 3.70 3.39 10.92
N THR A 30 2.50 2.98 11.27
CA THR A 30 1.26 3.59 10.75
C THR A 30 1.10 5.02 11.26
N LEU A 31 1.32 5.27 12.54
CA LEU A 31 1.21 6.60 13.17
C LEU A 31 2.20 7.59 12.55
N GLN A 32 3.46 7.19 12.36
CA GLN A 32 4.43 8.04 11.66
C GLN A 32 3.95 8.43 10.25
N ARG A 33 3.32 7.51 9.50
CA ARG A 33 2.74 7.81 8.18
C ARG A 33 1.51 8.70 8.22
N CYS A 34 0.83 8.76 9.36
CA CYS A 34 -0.28 9.69 9.59
C CYS A 34 0.16 11.08 10.05
N GLY A 35 1.48 11.30 10.23
CA GLY A 35 2.05 12.60 10.61
C GLY A 35 2.22 12.78 12.12
N ILE A 36 2.00 11.74 12.93
CA ILE A 36 2.30 11.75 14.36
C ILE A 36 3.82 11.81 14.53
N LYS A 37 4.27 12.73 15.39
CA LYS A 37 5.70 12.97 15.68
C LYS A 37 6.13 12.53 17.06
N ARG A 38 5.22 12.57 18.05
CA ARG A 38 5.48 12.18 19.43
C ARG A 38 4.42 11.20 19.89
N ALA A 39 4.85 10.13 20.56
CA ALA A 39 3.94 9.15 21.14
C ALA A 39 4.38 8.78 22.56
N THR A 40 3.45 8.89 23.49
CA THR A 40 3.63 8.39 24.85
C THR A 40 3.02 6.99 24.92
N VAL A 41 3.85 6.00 25.20
CA VAL A 41 3.42 4.60 25.34
C VAL A 41 3.15 4.33 26.83
N LEU A 42 1.90 4.04 27.16
CA LEU A 42 1.47 3.62 28.49
C LEU A 42 1.39 2.10 28.55
N SER A 43 2.10 1.47 29.48
CA SER A 43 2.13 0.02 29.62
C SER A 43 2.08 -0.42 31.09
N ASN A 44 1.38 -1.54 31.32
CA ASN A 44 1.45 -2.28 32.58
C ASN A 44 2.59 -3.32 32.61
N THR A 45 3.26 -3.55 31.47
CA THR A 45 4.42 -4.44 31.28
C THR A 45 5.57 -3.69 30.61
N PRO A 46 6.12 -2.66 31.26
CA PRO A 46 7.06 -1.72 30.63
C PRO A 46 8.34 -2.40 30.14
N ASP A 47 8.84 -3.43 30.82
CA ASP A 47 10.11 -4.08 30.46
C ASP A 47 10.00 -4.80 29.08
N GLN A 48 8.92 -5.53 28.84
CA GLN A 48 8.69 -6.22 27.56
C GLN A 48 8.47 -5.23 26.42
N ILE A 49 7.75 -4.14 26.71
CA ILE A 49 7.53 -3.08 25.72
C ILE A 49 8.84 -2.32 25.45
N ALA A 50 9.68 -2.08 26.48
CA ALA A 50 10.99 -1.45 26.30
C ALA A 50 11.90 -2.29 25.41
N GLU A 51 11.91 -3.62 25.58
CA GLU A 51 12.67 -4.53 24.71
C GLU A 51 12.23 -4.42 23.25
N GLU A 52 10.92 -4.41 22.98
CA GLU A 52 10.39 -4.23 21.63
C GLU A 52 10.74 -2.86 21.04
N LEU A 53 10.63 -1.80 21.83
CA LEU A 53 10.95 -0.43 21.41
C LEU A 53 12.44 -0.22 21.16
N ALA A 54 13.33 -0.97 21.86
CA ALA A 54 14.77 -0.93 21.66
C ALA A 54 15.22 -1.56 20.33
N ARG A 55 14.38 -2.40 19.70
CA ARG A 55 14.69 -2.98 18.40
C ARG A 55 14.82 -1.87 17.35
N PRO A 56 15.93 -1.82 16.58
CA PRO A 56 16.13 -0.78 15.59
C PRO A 56 15.08 -0.87 14.45
N SER A 57 14.45 0.26 14.14
CA SER A 57 13.50 0.35 13.05
C SER A 57 13.62 1.69 12.33
N TRP A 58 14.13 1.68 11.10
CA TRP A 58 14.19 2.87 10.27
C TRP A 58 12.78 3.35 9.84
N ALA A 59 11.82 2.43 9.78
CA ALA A 59 10.45 2.72 9.34
C ALA A 59 9.65 3.57 10.34
N ARG A 60 10.16 3.75 11.58
CA ARG A 60 9.59 4.62 12.62
C ARG A 60 10.59 5.65 13.19
N ALA A 61 11.72 5.85 12.51
CA ALA A 61 12.83 6.66 13.01
C ALA A 61 12.51 8.15 13.24
N GLN A 62 11.40 8.65 12.67
CA GLN A 62 10.98 10.04 12.86
C GLN A 62 9.96 10.22 14.00
N LEU A 63 9.58 9.13 14.67
CA LEU A 63 8.64 9.14 15.78
C LEU A 63 9.41 9.15 17.10
N SER A 64 9.25 10.21 17.89
CA SER A 64 9.79 10.30 19.25
C SER A 64 8.89 9.52 20.20
N LEU A 65 9.48 8.61 20.98
CA LEU A 65 8.77 7.70 21.88
C LEU A 65 9.15 7.97 23.33
N THR A 66 8.13 8.02 24.20
CA THR A 66 8.30 8.08 25.66
C THR A 66 7.52 6.92 26.27
N LEU A 67 8.19 6.03 27.00
CA LEU A 67 7.54 4.94 27.74
C LEU A 67 7.19 5.40 29.16
N ARG A 68 5.97 5.12 29.57
CA ARG A 68 5.46 5.38 30.93
C ARG A 68 4.78 4.13 31.47
N THR A 69 5.03 3.84 32.74
CA THR A 69 4.37 2.74 33.46
C THR A 69 2.99 3.18 33.89
N ARG A 70 1.99 2.31 33.74
CA ARG A 70 0.66 2.45 34.31
C ARG A 70 0.32 1.29 35.22
N GLN A 71 -0.64 1.49 36.12
CA GLN A 71 -1.16 0.42 36.97
C GLN A 71 -1.87 -0.66 36.08
N ALA A 72 -1.75 -1.91 36.51
CA ALA A 72 -2.45 -3.02 35.87
C ALA A 72 -3.99 -2.87 36.01
N GLY A 73 -4.71 -3.45 35.07
CA GLY A 73 -6.16 -3.39 35.01
C GLY A 73 -6.70 -2.56 33.85
N PRO A 74 -8.02 -2.33 33.80
CA PRO A 74 -8.65 -1.52 32.76
C PRO A 74 -8.10 -0.09 32.76
N VAL A 75 -7.97 0.48 31.55
CA VAL A 75 -7.45 1.85 31.38
C VAL A 75 -8.44 2.86 31.91
N ARG A 76 -7.95 3.78 32.76
CA ARG A 76 -8.75 4.88 33.32
C ARG A 76 -8.41 6.20 32.63
N LEU A 77 -9.39 7.09 32.56
CA LEU A 77 -9.23 8.41 31.91
C LEU A 77 -8.21 9.27 32.64
N GLU A 78 -8.12 9.16 33.98
CA GLU A 78 -7.15 9.90 34.76
C GLU A 78 -5.69 9.57 34.34
N GLN A 79 -5.41 8.31 33.97
CA GLN A 79 -4.07 7.90 33.50
C GLN A 79 -3.69 8.56 32.16
N ILE A 80 -4.67 8.90 31.33
CA ILE A 80 -4.46 9.61 30.08
C ILE A 80 -4.24 11.10 30.35
N VAL A 81 -5.03 11.67 31.26
CA VAL A 81 -4.91 13.07 31.67
C VAL A 81 -3.53 13.34 32.31
N ASP A 82 -3.01 12.41 33.13
CA ASP A 82 -1.69 12.52 33.77
C ASP A 82 -0.53 12.61 32.79
N VAL A 83 -0.65 12.00 31.64
CA VAL A 83 0.38 12.01 30.56
C VAL A 83 0.06 12.98 29.44
N TRP A 84 -0.98 13.78 29.61
CA TRP A 84 -1.34 14.78 28.59
C TRP A 84 -0.19 15.79 28.41
N PRO A 85 0.18 16.13 27.18
CA PRO A 85 1.28 17.06 26.92
C PRO A 85 0.99 18.46 27.52
N ARG A 86 1.75 18.86 28.53
CA ARG A 86 1.55 20.13 29.28
C ARG A 86 2.12 21.37 28.59
N ASN A 87 2.97 21.19 27.57
CA ASN A 87 3.75 22.28 26.97
C ASN A 87 3.14 22.92 25.71
N SER A 88 1.88 22.68 25.44
CA SER A 88 1.25 23.36 24.33
C SER A 88 -0.11 23.89 24.74
N ASP A 89 -0.17 25.22 24.91
CA ASP A 89 -1.42 25.98 24.97
C ASP A 89 -2.34 25.78 23.76
N ALA A 90 -2.04 24.80 22.92
CA ALA A 90 -2.65 24.54 21.62
C ALA A 90 -2.74 23.08 21.19
N ILE A 91 -2.77 22.07 22.09
CA ILE A 91 -3.19 20.71 21.67
C ILE A 91 -4.66 20.52 22.08
N PRO A 92 -5.60 20.97 21.24
CA PRO A 92 -7.02 20.82 21.54
C PRO A 92 -7.42 19.33 21.54
N LEU A 93 -6.71 18.49 20.76
CA LEU A 93 -7.09 17.10 20.54
C LEU A 93 -5.88 16.17 20.65
N LEU A 94 -6.00 15.10 21.43
CA LEU A 94 -5.03 14.03 21.61
C LEU A 94 -5.56 12.71 21.08
N LEU A 95 -4.79 12.01 20.26
CA LEU A 95 -5.12 10.67 19.82
C LEU A 95 -4.78 9.65 20.91
N VAL A 96 -5.77 8.90 21.36
CA VAL A 96 -5.61 7.74 22.23
C VAL A 96 -5.89 6.48 21.43
N ILE A 97 -4.97 5.49 21.47
CA ILE A 97 -5.06 4.33 20.60
C ILE A 97 -4.50 3.05 21.24
N PRO A 98 -5.21 1.91 21.21
CA PRO A 98 -4.70 0.64 21.70
C PRO A 98 -3.68 0.02 20.75
N ALA A 99 -2.49 -0.37 21.27
CA ALA A 99 -1.45 -1.05 20.50
C ALA A 99 -1.82 -2.50 20.13
N GLY A 100 -2.71 -3.11 20.92
CA GLY A 100 -3.23 -4.45 20.67
C GLY A 100 -4.27 -4.52 19.55
N SER A 101 -4.32 -3.53 18.66
CA SER A 101 -5.26 -3.52 17.55
C SER A 101 -4.58 -3.12 16.25
N VAL A 102 -5.08 -3.65 15.15
CA VAL A 102 -4.58 -3.37 13.81
C VAL A 102 -5.58 -2.52 13.04
N PHE A 103 -5.10 -1.46 12.42
CA PHE A 103 -5.93 -0.51 11.68
C PHE A 103 -5.42 -0.31 10.25
N ASP A 104 -6.35 -0.18 9.33
CA ASP A 104 -6.05 0.35 8.01
C ASP A 104 -5.52 1.79 8.17
N PRO A 105 -4.36 2.13 7.58
CA PRO A 105 -3.79 3.48 7.70
C PRO A 105 -4.74 4.62 7.27
N ARG A 106 -5.71 4.32 6.40
CA ARG A 106 -6.72 5.29 5.96
C ARG A 106 -7.66 5.70 7.09
N LEU A 107 -8.03 4.75 7.98
CA LEU A 107 -8.87 5.04 9.14
C LEU A 107 -8.19 6.00 10.11
N LEU A 108 -6.93 5.70 10.45
CA LEU A 108 -6.19 6.57 11.37
C LEU A 108 -5.95 7.95 10.75
N ARG A 109 -5.67 8.02 9.45
CA ARG A 109 -5.53 9.31 8.76
C ARG A 109 -6.84 10.10 8.76
N ALA A 110 -7.98 9.44 8.52
CA ALA A 110 -9.30 10.07 8.58
C ALA A 110 -9.63 10.55 10.00
N LEU A 111 -9.27 9.77 11.04
CA LEU A 111 -9.48 10.16 12.42
C LEU A 111 -8.61 11.36 12.82
N VAL A 112 -7.31 11.33 12.52
CA VAL A 112 -6.36 12.42 12.83
C VAL A 112 -6.70 13.73 12.10
N SER A 113 -7.45 13.65 10.99
CA SER A 113 -7.91 14.83 10.25
C SER A 113 -9.19 15.47 10.81
N GLN A 114 -9.81 14.88 11.84
CA GLN A 114 -10.98 15.49 12.49
C GLN A 114 -10.58 16.72 13.31
N ASN A 115 -11.49 17.66 13.43
CA ASN A 115 -11.31 18.91 14.19
C ASN A 115 -12.14 18.93 15.49
N ALA A 116 -12.78 17.82 15.83
CA ALA A 116 -13.60 17.67 17.03
C ALA A 116 -13.30 16.31 17.71
N PRO A 117 -13.60 16.19 19.02
CA PRO A 117 -13.47 14.92 19.72
C PRO A 117 -14.27 13.83 19.00
N THR A 118 -13.59 12.77 18.59
CA THR A 118 -14.17 11.76 17.67
C THR A 118 -13.70 10.35 18.03
N VAL A 119 -14.63 9.40 18.05
CA VAL A 119 -14.35 7.99 18.32
C VAL A 119 -14.54 7.16 17.05
N LEU A 120 -13.63 6.23 16.80
CA LEU A 120 -13.74 5.29 15.68
C LEU A 120 -14.72 4.16 16.04
N VAL A 121 -15.77 4.01 15.25
CA VAL A 121 -16.80 2.96 15.40
C VAL A 121 -17.04 2.22 14.08
N ASP A 122 -17.62 1.03 14.11
CA ASP A 122 -18.01 0.27 12.92
C ASP A 122 -19.46 -0.22 13.06
N SER A 123 -20.40 0.45 12.40
CA SER A 123 -21.83 0.10 12.42
C SER A 123 -22.17 -1.12 11.56
N GLY A 124 -21.29 -1.49 10.63
CA GLY A 124 -21.56 -2.54 9.64
C GLY A 124 -20.40 -3.51 9.46
N VAL A 125 -19.93 -4.13 10.55
CA VAL A 125 -18.76 -5.04 10.54
C VAL A 125 -18.90 -6.14 9.48
N GLY A 126 -17.94 -6.19 8.54
CA GLY A 126 -17.91 -7.22 7.49
C GLY A 126 -17.63 -8.63 8.05
N PRO A 127 -18.01 -9.72 7.34
CA PRO A 127 -17.95 -11.09 7.86
C PRO A 127 -16.56 -11.51 8.40
N ARG A 128 -15.49 -11.20 7.66
CA ARG A 128 -14.11 -11.54 8.05
C ARG A 128 -13.66 -10.78 9.29
N ILE A 129 -14.01 -9.50 9.39
CA ILE A 129 -13.69 -8.65 10.54
C ILE A 129 -14.54 -9.04 11.74
N ARG A 130 -15.81 -9.42 11.55
CA ARG A 130 -16.68 -9.88 12.63
C ARG A 130 -16.10 -11.09 13.37
N ALA A 131 -15.46 -12.02 12.66
CA ALA A 131 -14.78 -13.15 13.27
C ALA A 131 -13.55 -12.75 14.11
N LEU A 132 -12.91 -11.63 13.78
CA LEU A 132 -11.75 -11.09 14.49
C LEU A 132 -12.15 -10.11 15.62
N SER A 133 -13.22 -9.36 15.45
CA SER A 133 -13.66 -8.29 16.35
C SER A 133 -14.70 -8.73 17.39
N GLY A 134 -14.86 -10.04 17.60
CA GLY A 134 -15.89 -10.57 18.52
C GLY A 134 -15.84 -10.03 19.95
N SER A 135 -14.63 -9.70 20.44
CA SER A 135 -14.40 -9.12 21.78
C SER A 135 -14.58 -7.60 21.85
N ALA A 136 -14.76 -6.92 20.72
CA ALA A 136 -14.93 -5.46 20.73
C ALA A 136 -16.30 -5.07 21.27
N PRO A 137 -16.37 -4.05 22.17
CA PRO A 137 -17.60 -3.65 22.82
C PRO A 137 -18.62 -3.06 21.83
N ASP A 138 -19.89 -3.30 22.09
CA ASP A 138 -20.99 -2.69 21.33
C ASP A 138 -21.34 -1.32 21.94
N THR A 139 -21.68 -0.35 21.07
CA THR A 139 -22.16 0.98 21.43
C THR A 139 -23.47 1.26 20.68
N ALA A 140 -24.16 2.35 21.03
CA ALA A 140 -25.36 2.79 20.32
C ALA A 140 -25.10 3.09 18.82
N ARG A 141 -23.83 3.34 18.43
CA ARG A 141 -23.42 3.69 17.06
C ARG A 141 -22.61 2.59 16.33
N GLY A 142 -22.55 1.39 16.89
CA GLY A 142 -21.80 0.25 16.34
C GLY A 142 -20.72 -0.27 17.28
N LYS A 143 -19.82 -1.13 16.77
CA LYS A 143 -18.71 -1.65 17.58
C LYS A 143 -17.65 -0.58 17.81
N LEU A 144 -17.18 -0.46 19.06
CA LEU A 144 -16.07 0.41 19.43
C LEU A 144 -14.77 -0.17 18.87
N CYS A 145 -14.08 0.59 18.00
CA CYS A 145 -12.83 0.12 17.38
C CYS A 145 -11.60 0.36 18.26
N GLY A 146 -11.71 1.25 19.26
CA GLY A 146 -10.66 1.58 20.23
C GLY A 146 -10.01 2.94 20.08
N PRO A 147 -9.58 3.40 18.88
CA PRO A 147 -9.00 4.73 18.73
C PRO A 147 -10.01 5.85 18.96
N ALA A 148 -9.58 6.86 19.68
CA ALA A 148 -10.37 8.06 19.95
C ALA A 148 -9.48 9.30 19.89
N LEU A 149 -10.03 10.37 19.38
CA LEU A 149 -9.51 11.71 19.43
C LEU A 149 -10.24 12.44 20.56
N LEU A 150 -9.51 12.80 21.62
CA LEU A 150 -10.08 13.35 22.84
C LEU A 150 -9.63 14.80 23.05
N GLU A 151 -10.46 15.60 23.70
CA GLU A 151 -10.14 16.93 24.18
C GLU A 151 -9.80 16.87 25.67
N TYR A 152 -8.88 17.72 26.13
CA TYR A 152 -8.44 17.74 27.53
C TYR A 152 -9.57 17.98 28.50
N ASP A 153 -10.40 19.01 28.23
CA ASP A 153 -11.51 19.41 29.12
C ASP A 153 -12.55 18.28 29.23
N TRP A 154 -12.84 17.63 28.10
CA TRP A 154 -13.73 16.47 28.12
C TRP A 154 -13.13 15.32 28.95
N ALA A 155 -11.86 14.99 28.73
CA ALA A 155 -11.19 13.86 29.40
C ALA A 155 -11.03 14.12 30.92
N SER A 156 -10.70 15.34 31.32
CA SER A 156 -10.49 15.74 32.72
C SER A 156 -11.80 15.85 33.52
N ALA A 157 -12.91 16.14 32.85
CA ALA A 157 -14.24 16.18 33.46
C ALA A 157 -14.82 14.77 33.72
N GLN A 158 -14.25 13.72 33.11
CA GLN A 158 -14.72 12.35 33.26
C GLN A 158 -13.87 11.60 34.28
N ASN A 159 -14.51 10.79 35.12
CA ASN A 159 -13.87 9.85 36.03
C ASN A 159 -14.22 8.42 35.63
N GLY A 160 -13.28 7.49 35.80
CA GLY A 160 -13.56 6.07 35.57
C GLY A 160 -12.90 5.46 34.34
N LEU A 161 -13.50 4.40 33.81
CA LEU A 161 -12.92 3.62 32.74
C LEU A 161 -13.01 4.35 31.39
N LEU A 162 -11.89 4.33 30.64
CA LEU A 162 -11.85 4.91 29.30
C LEU A 162 -12.96 4.36 28.39
N GLU A 163 -13.16 3.04 28.40
CA GLU A 163 -14.17 2.40 27.55
C GLU A 163 -15.61 2.88 27.89
N GLU A 164 -15.93 2.98 29.17
CA GLU A 164 -17.23 3.47 29.62
C GLU A 164 -17.41 4.95 29.28
N GLY A 165 -16.36 5.76 29.50
CA GLY A 165 -16.38 7.17 29.10
C GLY A 165 -16.64 7.36 27.61
N LEU A 166 -15.98 6.57 26.75
CA LEU A 166 -16.20 6.61 25.30
C LEU A 166 -17.63 6.19 24.91
N ARG A 167 -18.17 5.14 25.54
CA ARG A 167 -19.57 4.70 25.30
C ARG A 167 -20.58 5.78 25.72
N ASN A 168 -20.41 6.34 26.89
CA ASN A 168 -21.28 7.39 27.41
C ASN A 168 -21.19 8.66 26.55
N GLY A 169 -19.97 9.05 26.15
CA GLY A 169 -19.74 10.19 25.26
C GLY A 169 -20.43 10.04 23.91
N LEU A 170 -20.41 8.83 23.33
CA LEU A 170 -21.16 8.51 22.11
C LEU A 170 -22.66 8.50 22.32
N GLY A 171 -23.14 8.05 23.48
CA GLY A 171 -24.56 8.00 23.83
C GLY A 171 -25.16 9.38 24.08
N HIS A 172 -24.41 10.30 24.64
CA HIS A 172 -24.82 11.69 24.95
C HIS A 172 -24.40 12.72 23.91
N ASP A 173 -23.91 12.30 22.74
CA ASP A 173 -23.45 13.16 21.64
C ASP A 173 -22.31 14.15 22.01
N SER A 174 -21.59 13.91 23.13
CA SER A 174 -20.42 14.69 23.51
C SER A 174 -19.17 14.27 22.73
N LEU A 175 -19.18 13.10 22.10
CA LEU A 175 -18.16 12.62 21.18
C LEU A 175 -18.79 12.31 19.81
N ALA A 176 -18.16 12.77 18.75
CA ALA A 176 -18.55 12.42 17.39
C ALA A 176 -18.14 10.97 17.06
N ALA A 177 -18.85 10.33 16.14
CA ALA A 177 -18.54 9.01 15.64
C ALA A 177 -17.96 9.07 14.23
N LEU A 178 -16.76 8.51 14.01
CA LEU A 178 -16.25 8.21 12.69
C LEU A 178 -16.54 6.75 12.35
N ASP A 179 -17.52 6.54 11.47
CA ASP A 179 -17.95 5.19 11.12
C ASP A 179 -17.10 4.60 10.01
N VAL A 180 -16.50 3.44 10.26
CA VAL A 180 -15.71 2.65 9.29
C VAL A 180 -16.58 2.26 8.09
N SER A 181 -17.86 1.93 8.30
CA SER A 181 -18.75 1.48 7.24
C SER A 181 -19.12 2.59 6.25
N ALA A 182 -19.06 3.84 6.69
CA ALA A 182 -19.33 5.03 5.86
C ALA A 182 -18.12 5.48 5.03
N GLN A 183 -16.94 4.89 5.25
CA GLN A 183 -15.72 5.31 4.56
C GLN A 183 -15.71 4.86 3.09
N PRO A 184 -15.04 5.63 2.19
CA PRO A 184 -14.94 5.30 0.77
C PRO A 184 -14.36 3.92 0.53
N LEU A 185 -15.05 3.10 -0.27
CA LEU A 185 -14.60 1.76 -0.63
C LEU A 185 -13.48 1.76 -1.67
N TYR A 186 -13.48 2.73 -2.60
CA TYR A 186 -12.47 2.76 -3.66
C TYR A 186 -11.15 3.34 -3.14
N TYR A 187 -10.10 2.54 -3.20
CA TYR A 187 -8.76 2.94 -2.80
C TYR A 187 -7.93 3.28 -4.04
N VAL A 188 -7.75 4.58 -4.29
CA VAL A 188 -7.11 5.11 -5.50
C VAL A 188 -5.72 4.50 -5.72
N SER A 189 -4.83 4.57 -4.71
CA SER A 189 -3.46 4.06 -4.85
C SER A 189 -3.36 2.54 -5.05
N MET A 190 -4.42 1.80 -4.72
CA MET A 190 -4.52 0.35 -4.92
C MET A 190 -5.34 -0.02 -6.15
N CYS A 191 -5.94 0.96 -6.84
CA CYS A 191 -6.78 0.77 -8.03
C CYS A 191 -7.88 -0.30 -7.85
N ARG A 192 -8.47 -0.41 -6.66
CA ARG A 192 -9.53 -1.39 -6.39
C ARG A 192 -10.48 -0.93 -5.28
N LYS A 193 -11.67 -1.56 -5.24
CA LYS A 193 -12.56 -1.45 -4.09
C LYS A 193 -12.00 -2.29 -2.96
N LEU A 194 -11.67 -1.65 -1.84
CA LEU A 194 -11.12 -2.28 -0.65
C LEU A 194 -11.75 -1.64 0.56
N ARG A 195 -12.62 -2.39 1.26
CA ARG A 195 -13.17 -1.95 2.53
C ARG A 195 -12.03 -1.74 3.52
N GLN A 196 -12.07 -0.64 4.25
CA GLN A 196 -11.14 -0.37 5.33
C GLN A 196 -11.36 -1.40 6.45
N PHE A 197 -10.28 -1.83 7.08
CA PHE A 197 -10.32 -2.88 8.08
C PHE A 197 -9.74 -2.41 9.41
N TRP A 198 -10.23 -3.04 10.44
CA TRP A 198 -9.68 -2.96 11.79
C TRP A 198 -9.98 -4.27 12.51
N PHE A 199 -9.16 -4.64 13.46
CA PHE A 199 -9.43 -5.76 14.37
C PHE A 199 -8.51 -5.67 15.59
N PRO A 200 -9.00 -6.12 16.78
CA PRO A 200 -8.15 -6.26 17.97
C PRO A 200 -7.13 -7.39 17.74
N SER A 201 -6.13 -7.45 18.62
CA SER A 201 -5.11 -8.50 18.57
C SER A 201 -5.78 -9.88 18.49
N PRO A 202 -5.48 -10.66 17.47
CA PRO A 202 -6.12 -11.93 17.26
C PRO A 202 -5.64 -12.98 18.27
N SER A 203 -6.55 -13.83 18.73
CA SER A 203 -6.19 -15.07 19.42
C SER A 203 -5.35 -15.99 18.51
N LEU A 204 -4.66 -16.95 19.10
CA LEU A 204 -3.84 -17.93 18.36
C LEU A 204 -4.64 -18.65 17.25
N SER A 205 -5.92 -18.97 17.51
CA SER A 205 -6.81 -19.59 16.52
C SER A 205 -7.13 -18.67 15.33
N ASN A 206 -7.22 -17.38 15.56
CA ASN A 206 -7.59 -16.37 14.56
C ASN A 206 -6.39 -15.71 13.86
N ARG A 207 -5.16 -16.00 14.28
CA ARG A 207 -3.95 -15.39 13.72
C ARG A 207 -3.84 -15.57 12.20
N LYS A 208 -4.11 -16.77 11.69
CA LYS A 208 -4.09 -17.03 10.24
C LYS A 208 -5.13 -16.20 9.48
N LEU A 209 -6.29 -15.97 10.07
CA LEU A 209 -7.32 -15.12 9.46
C LEU A 209 -6.87 -13.65 9.42
N ALA A 210 -6.28 -13.14 10.49
CA ALA A 210 -5.73 -11.79 10.56
C ALA A 210 -4.60 -11.59 9.53
N GLU A 211 -3.66 -12.55 9.42
CA GLU A 211 -2.60 -12.52 8.40
C GLU A 211 -3.18 -12.51 6.97
N ARG A 212 -4.25 -13.27 6.70
CA ARG A 212 -4.95 -13.25 5.40
C ARG A 212 -5.59 -11.90 5.10
N VAL A 213 -6.21 -11.24 6.10
CA VAL A 213 -6.77 -9.89 5.93
C VAL A 213 -5.65 -8.90 5.55
N LEU A 214 -4.49 -8.99 6.21
CA LEU A 214 -3.34 -8.14 5.90
C LEU A 214 -2.79 -8.42 4.49
N LEU A 215 -2.61 -9.69 4.11
CA LEU A 215 -2.14 -10.08 2.78
C LEU A 215 -3.11 -9.66 1.67
N ASP A 216 -4.42 -9.76 1.92
CA ASP A 216 -5.42 -9.27 0.96
C ASP A 216 -5.36 -7.75 0.82
N SER A 217 -5.14 -7.03 1.93
CA SER A 217 -5.11 -5.56 1.95
C SER A 217 -3.98 -4.94 1.11
N ILE A 218 -2.87 -5.65 0.92
CA ILE A 218 -1.72 -5.16 0.16
C ILE A 218 -1.78 -5.45 -1.35
N GLN A 219 -2.75 -6.26 -1.79
CA GLN A 219 -2.94 -6.59 -3.21
C GLN A 219 -3.48 -5.38 -3.96
N LYS A 220 -2.78 -4.93 -5.00
CA LYS A 220 -3.30 -3.93 -5.96
C LYS A 220 -4.29 -4.58 -6.93
N GLY A 221 -5.18 -3.76 -7.48
CA GLY A 221 -5.94 -4.17 -8.66
C GLY A 221 -4.99 -4.54 -9.82
N PRO A 222 -5.31 -5.57 -10.64
CA PRO A 222 -4.41 -6.04 -11.68
C PRO A 222 -4.13 -4.93 -12.69
N PRO A 223 -2.84 -4.65 -12.99
CA PRO A 223 -2.48 -3.67 -14.02
C PRO A 223 -2.68 -4.20 -15.43
N ASP A 224 -2.58 -5.51 -15.63
CA ASP A 224 -2.65 -6.24 -16.91
C ASP A 224 -3.12 -7.68 -16.68
N ILE A 225 -3.40 -8.41 -17.76
CA ILE A 225 -3.85 -9.82 -17.68
C ILE A 225 -2.80 -10.74 -17.05
N PRO A 226 -1.50 -10.68 -17.40
CA PRO A 226 -0.46 -11.47 -16.72
C PRO A 226 -0.43 -11.33 -15.21
N ALA A 227 -0.76 -10.15 -14.68
CA ALA A 227 -0.77 -9.91 -13.23
C ALA A 227 -1.79 -10.78 -12.48
N TRP A 228 -2.83 -11.29 -13.14
CA TRP A 228 -3.75 -12.23 -12.50
C TRP A 228 -3.08 -13.58 -12.19
N PHE A 229 -2.15 -14.00 -13.05
CA PHE A 229 -1.36 -15.22 -12.83
C PHE A 229 -0.22 -14.99 -11.84
N HIS A 230 0.38 -13.80 -11.84
CA HIS A 230 1.45 -13.44 -10.92
C HIS A 230 0.94 -13.25 -9.48
N ALA A 231 -0.22 -12.63 -9.28
CA ALA A 231 -0.74 -12.21 -7.98
C ALA A 231 -0.82 -13.32 -6.92
N PRO A 232 -1.31 -14.56 -7.20
CA PRO A 232 -1.31 -15.64 -6.20
C PRO A 232 0.09 -16.10 -5.83
N ILE A 233 1.01 -16.19 -6.82
CA ILE A 233 2.40 -16.58 -6.60
C ILE A 233 3.11 -15.55 -5.73
N GLU A 234 2.99 -14.28 -6.07
CA GLU A 234 3.52 -13.16 -5.29
C GLU A 234 2.98 -13.18 -3.86
N THR A 235 1.68 -13.37 -3.68
CA THR A 235 1.05 -13.41 -2.34
C THR A 235 1.56 -14.58 -1.52
N PHE A 236 1.74 -15.75 -2.13
CA PHE A 236 2.34 -16.92 -1.46
C PHE A 236 3.78 -16.61 -1.04
N LEU A 237 4.61 -16.09 -1.94
CA LEU A 237 6.02 -15.74 -1.64
C LEU A 237 6.11 -14.67 -0.55
N VAL A 238 5.33 -13.60 -0.63
CA VAL A 238 5.30 -12.54 0.39
C VAL A 238 4.86 -13.09 1.75
N SER A 239 3.92 -14.03 1.79
CA SER A 239 3.50 -14.66 3.06
C SER A 239 4.61 -15.43 3.77
N ARG A 240 5.64 -15.87 3.02
CA ARG A 240 6.84 -16.52 3.58
C ARG A 240 7.94 -15.49 3.88
N LEU A 241 8.20 -14.60 2.94
CA LEU A 241 9.25 -13.59 3.04
C LEU A 241 8.99 -12.59 4.18
N CYS A 242 7.74 -12.29 4.50
CA CYS A 242 7.44 -11.34 5.58
C CYS A 242 7.93 -11.82 6.96
N LYS A 243 8.10 -13.12 7.14
CA LYS A 243 8.61 -13.75 8.39
C LYS A 243 10.14 -13.80 8.45
N THR A 244 10.81 -13.32 7.42
CA THR A 244 12.27 -13.28 7.31
C THR A 244 12.79 -11.84 7.51
N PRO A 245 14.08 -11.66 7.82
CA PRO A 245 14.68 -10.32 7.92
C PRO A 245 14.85 -9.62 6.56
N ILE A 246 14.47 -10.26 5.46
CA ILE A 246 14.60 -9.70 4.10
C ILE A 246 13.80 -8.41 4.01
N THR A 247 14.47 -7.36 3.52
CA THR A 247 13.88 -6.04 3.33
C THR A 247 13.36 -5.88 1.89
N PRO A 248 12.40 -4.98 1.64
CA PRO A 248 11.95 -4.65 0.29
C PRO A 248 13.10 -4.24 -0.64
N ASN A 249 14.04 -3.42 -0.14
CA ASN A 249 15.18 -2.95 -0.93
C ASN A 249 16.11 -4.10 -1.39
N GLN A 250 16.28 -5.13 -0.56
CA GLN A 250 17.04 -6.33 -0.95
C GLN A 250 16.35 -7.11 -2.07
N LEU A 251 14.99 -7.16 -2.03
CA LEU A 251 14.22 -7.78 -3.12
C LEU A 251 14.33 -6.97 -4.41
N THR A 252 14.24 -5.66 -4.35
CA THR A 252 14.45 -4.78 -5.51
C THR A 252 15.84 -4.99 -6.11
N LEU A 253 16.89 -5.04 -5.27
CA LEU A 253 18.24 -5.30 -5.75
C LEU A 253 18.36 -6.68 -6.43
N PHE A 254 17.80 -7.71 -5.81
CA PHE A 254 17.79 -9.07 -6.37
C PHE A 254 17.05 -9.10 -7.71
N CYS A 255 15.87 -8.48 -7.80
CA CYS A 255 15.10 -8.34 -9.03
C CYS A 255 15.92 -7.67 -10.14
N ASN A 256 16.64 -6.59 -9.82
CA ASN A 256 17.50 -5.89 -10.77
C ASN A 256 18.65 -6.79 -11.28
N VAL A 257 19.32 -7.55 -10.40
CA VAL A 257 20.37 -8.50 -10.81
C VAL A 257 19.83 -9.52 -11.81
N VAL A 258 18.65 -10.10 -11.52
CA VAL A 258 18.01 -11.06 -12.43
C VAL A 258 17.61 -10.37 -13.75
N ALA A 259 17.07 -9.15 -13.69
CA ALA A 259 16.64 -8.40 -14.86
C ALA A 259 17.80 -8.06 -15.82
N TRP A 260 18.96 -7.65 -15.29
CA TRP A 260 20.16 -7.42 -16.10
C TRP A 260 20.75 -8.71 -16.67
N THR A 261 20.61 -9.84 -15.95
CA THR A 261 20.97 -11.16 -16.50
C THR A 261 20.13 -11.51 -17.72
N VAL A 262 18.84 -11.14 -17.73
CA VAL A 262 17.98 -11.28 -18.94
C VAL A 262 18.59 -10.55 -20.13
N THR A 263 19.03 -9.30 -19.95
CA THR A 263 19.68 -8.52 -21.03
C THR A 263 20.85 -9.27 -21.63
N ILE A 264 21.75 -9.80 -20.79
CA ILE A 264 22.94 -10.55 -21.23
C ILE A 264 22.52 -11.79 -22.02
N LEU A 265 21.54 -12.55 -21.52
CA LEU A 265 21.07 -13.76 -22.20
C LEU A 265 20.40 -13.46 -23.55
N LEU A 266 19.68 -12.36 -23.66
CA LEU A 266 19.06 -11.95 -24.94
C LEU A 266 20.11 -11.51 -25.97
N VAL A 267 21.11 -10.73 -25.55
CA VAL A 267 22.23 -10.31 -26.44
C VAL A 267 23.02 -11.53 -26.96
N THR A 268 23.29 -12.50 -26.07
CA THR A 268 24.08 -13.70 -26.41
C THR A 268 23.27 -14.78 -27.14
N GLY A 269 21.97 -14.55 -27.37
CA GLY A 269 21.12 -15.45 -28.11
C GLY A 269 20.53 -16.61 -27.30
N HIS A 270 20.74 -16.65 -25.99
CA HIS A 270 20.12 -17.64 -25.12
C HIS A 270 18.66 -17.30 -24.82
N LEU A 271 17.85 -17.16 -25.88
CA LEU A 271 16.49 -16.61 -25.82
C LEU A 271 15.58 -17.37 -24.85
N ALA A 272 15.67 -18.70 -24.79
CA ALA A 272 14.83 -19.51 -23.90
C ALA A 272 15.09 -19.19 -22.43
N TRP A 273 16.35 -19.10 -22.03
CA TRP A 273 16.72 -18.74 -20.67
C TRP A 273 16.41 -17.26 -20.36
N GLY A 274 16.67 -16.36 -21.33
CA GLY A 274 16.37 -14.95 -21.20
C GLY A 274 14.88 -14.69 -20.99
N LEU A 275 14.01 -15.25 -21.84
CA LEU A 275 12.57 -15.06 -21.72
C LEU A 275 11.99 -15.82 -20.52
N GLY A 276 12.54 -16.99 -20.17
CA GLY A 276 12.17 -17.70 -18.94
C GLY A 276 12.45 -16.87 -17.67
N LEU A 277 13.64 -16.26 -17.57
CA LEU A 277 13.95 -15.34 -16.47
C LEU A 277 13.12 -14.06 -16.53
N ALA A 278 12.80 -13.52 -17.70
CA ALA A 278 11.93 -12.36 -17.83
C ALA A 278 10.51 -12.59 -17.28
N LEU A 279 9.95 -13.79 -17.44
CA LEU A 279 8.70 -14.21 -16.79
C LEU A 279 8.83 -14.22 -15.26
N ILE A 280 9.98 -14.69 -14.74
CA ILE A 280 10.28 -14.69 -13.30
C ILE A 280 10.40 -13.25 -12.78
N VAL A 281 11.07 -12.36 -13.51
CA VAL A 281 11.16 -10.92 -13.17
C VAL A 281 9.76 -10.30 -13.05
N GLY A 282 8.81 -10.68 -13.91
CA GLY A 282 7.42 -10.22 -13.81
C GLY A 282 6.76 -10.54 -12.46
N VAL A 283 7.13 -11.65 -11.81
CA VAL A 283 6.68 -12.02 -10.47
C VAL A 283 7.50 -11.29 -9.40
N LEU A 284 8.85 -11.25 -9.55
CA LEU A 284 9.75 -10.65 -8.56
C LEU A 284 9.48 -9.16 -8.35
N ASP A 285 9.20 -8.43 -9.41
CA ASP A 285 8.87 -7.00 -9.44
C ASP A 285 7.64 -6.63 -8.58
N GLY A 286 6.71 -7.56 -8.42
CA GLY A 286 5.55 -7.37 -7.53
C GLY A 286 5.82 -7.61 -6.05
N LEU A 287 6.91 -8.32 -5.71
CA LEU A 287 7.16 -8.79 -4.34
C LEU A 287 7.61 -7.68 -3.41
N ASP A 288 8.54 -6.82 -3.84
CA ASP A 288 9.12 -5.75 -3.03
C ASP A 288 8.06 -4.73 -2.63
N GLY A 289 7.24 -4.30 -3.58
CA GLY A 289 6.13 -3.39 -3.31
C GLY A 289 5.05 -4.01 -2.40
N LYS A 290 4.75 -5.31 -2.53
CA LYS A 290 3.85 -6.02 -1.61
C LYS A 290 4.46 -6.13 -0.22
N LEU A 291 5.73 -6.50 -0.11
CA LEU A 291 6.44 -6.63 1.16
C LEU A 291 6.55 -5.25 1.86
N ALA A 292 6.87 -4.20 1.10
CA ALA A 292 6.93 -2.83 1.62
C ALA A 292 5.58 -2.34 2.17
N ARG A 293 4.47 -2.68 1.50
CA ARG A 293 3.12 -2.37 2.00
C ARG A 293 2.77 -3.19 3.24
N LEU A 294 3.13 -4.48 3.26
CA LEU A 294 2.83 -5.38 4.37
C LEU A 294 3.59 -5.02 5.65
N LYS A 295 4.89 -4.74 5.51
CA LYS A 295 5.75 -4.32 6.63
C LYS A 295 5.64 -2.83 6.95
N LEU A 296 4.86 -2.06 6.18
CA LEU A 296 4.76 -0.61 6.30
C LEU A 296 6.16 0.05 6.19
N GLU A 297 6.97 -0.43 5.26
CA GLU A 297 8.31 0.10 4.96
C GLU A 297 8.28 0.82 3.61
N THR A 298 8.35 2.15 3.62
CA THR A 298 8.53 2.95 2.39
C THR A 298 9.84 3.69 2.46
N SER A 299 10.71 3.45 1.50
CA SER A 299 11.95 4.21 1.36
C SER A 299 11.80 5.33 0.31
N LYS A 300 12.62 6.38 0.44
CA LYS A 300 12.77 7.38 -0.63
C LYS A 300 13.36 6.76 -1.91
N ALA A 301 14.02 5.61 -1.78
CA ALA A 301 14.59 4.83 -2.90
C ALA A 301 13.52 4.28 -3.86
N GLY A 302 12.25 4.12 -3.44
CA GLY A 302 11.17 3.68 -4.33
C GLY A 302 10.89 4.60 -5.53
N LYS A 303 11.43 5.86 -5.53
CA LYS A 303 11.40 6.71 -6.72
C LYS A 303 12.46 6.32 -7.74
N LEU A 304 13.59 5.78 -7.29
CA LEU A 304 14.67 5.28 -8.16
C LEU A 304 14.32 3.93 -8.77
N GLU A 305 13.48 3.14 -8.12
CA GLU A 305 12.98 1.86 -8.61
C GLU A 305 12.39 2.00 -10.02
N HIS A 306 11.46 2.92 -10.22
CA HIS A 306 10.85 3.15 -11.54
C HIS A 306 11.86 3.56 -12.63
N LEU A 307 12.97 4.23 -12.27
CA LEU A 307 14.04 4.54 -13.21
C LEU A 307 14.81 3.27 -13.60
N PHE A 308 15.16 2.43 -12.62
CA PHE A 308 15.84 1.16 -12.88
C PHE A 308 14.98 0.21 -13.69
N ASP A 309 13.67 0.16 -13.40
CA ASP A 309 12.70 -0.64 -14.17
C ASP A 309 12.69 -0.21 -15.65
N ALA A 310 12.60 1.08 -15.92
CA ALA A 310 12.64 1.60 -17.27
C ALA A 310 13.97 1.28 -17.98
N LEU A 311 15.11 1.35 -17.26
CA LEU A 311 16.43 1.07 -17.83
C LEU A 311 16.59 -0.40 -18.22
N PHE A 312 16.28 -1.34 -17.32
CA PHE A 312 16.43 -2.76 -17.67
C PHE A 312 15.39 -3.20 -18.70
N GLU A 313 14.16 -2.70 -18.65
CA GLU A 313 13.12 -3.00 -19.64
C GLU A 313 13.56 -2.59 -21.05
N ASN A 314 14.01 -1.36 -21.22
CA ASN A 314 14.51 -0.89 -22.51
C ASN A 314 15.76 -1.66 -22.96
N SER A 315 16.63 -2.08 -22.03
CA SER A 315 17.79 -2.90 -22.37
C SER A 315 17.41 -4.26 -22.95
N TRP A 316 16.29 -4.86 -22.53
CA TRP A 316 15.78 -6.13 -23.11
C TRP A 316 15.37 -5.95 -24.57
N TRP A 317 14.69 -4.86 -24.89
CA TRP A 317 14.25 -4.59 -26.26
C TRP A 317 15.43 -4.30 -27.18
N VAL A 318 16.42 -3.55 -26.69
CA VAL A 318 17.68 -3.29 -27.42
C VAL A 318 18.45 -4.59 -27.64
N ALA A 319 18.62 -5.40 -26.58
CA ALA A 319 19.32 -6.68 -26.64
C ALA A 319 18.68 -7.66 -27.63
N LEU A 320 17.35 -7.76 -27.61
CA LEU A 320 16.59 -8.63 -28.50
C LEU A 320 16.69 -8.13 -29.96
N ALA A 321 16.52 -6.82 -30.20
CA ALA A 321 16.67 -6.23 -31.53
C ALA A 321 18.09 -6.47 -32.11
N TRP A 322 19.10 -6.28 -31.28
CA TRP A 322 20.50 -6.58 -31.64
C TRP A 322 20.64 -8.05 -32.06
N HIS A 323 20.21 -8.98 -31.22
CA HIS A 323 20.30 -10.42 -31.53
C HIS A 323 19.56 -10.80 -32.81
N LEU A 324 18.34 -10.30 -33.01
CA LEU A 324 17.54 -10.59 -34.19
C LEU A 324 18.15 -10.02 -35.47
N SER A 325 18.76 -8.84 -35.40
CA SER A 325 19.47 -8.20 -36.52
C SER A 325 20.73 -8.96 -36.89
N VAL A 326 21.62 -9.22 -35.91
CA VAL A 326 22.91 -9.90 -36.14
C VAL A 326 22.73 -11.35 -36.60
N SER A 327 21.70 -12.05 -36.08
CA SER A 327 21.37 -13.42 -36.50
C SER A 327 20.69 -13.49 -37.88
N GLY A 328 20.39 -12.36 -38.51
CA GLY A 328 19.69 -12.30 -39.77
C GLY A 328 18.20 -12.69 -39.72
N LYS A 329 17.66 -12.99 -38.53
CA LYS A 329 16.24 -13.38 -38.36
C LYS A 329 15.29 -12.21 -38.56
N LEU A 330 15.76 -10.97 -38.35
CA LEU A 330 15.00 -9.75 -38.58
C LEU A 330 15.99 -8.61 -38.92
N PRO A 331 16.38 -8.38 -40.17
CA PRO A 331 17.27 -7.31 -40.59
C PRO A 331 16.80 -5.92 -40.12
N ASP A 332 15.49 -5.68 -40.16
CA ASP A 332 14.87 -4.40 -39.78
C ASP A 332 14.57 -4.27 -38.27
N ALA A 333 15.16 -5.11 -37.40
CA ALA A 333 14.86 -5.14 -35.97
C ALA A 333 14.97 -3.77 -35.29
N PHE A 334 15.94 -2.95 -35.71
CA PHE A 334 16.13 -1.59 -35.14
C PHE A 334 15.05 -0.61 -35.57
N ALA A 335 14.40 -0.79 -36.73
CA ALA A 335 13.24 0.02 -37.12
C ALA A 335 12.04 -0.28 -36.19
N TYR A 336 11.79 -1.57 -35.88
CA TYR A 336 10.76 -1.97 -34.93
C TYR A 336 11.09 -1.56 -33.49
N LEU A 337 12.35 -1.58 -33.10
CA LEU A 337 12.82 -1.03 -31.82
C LEU A 337 12.51 0.46 -31.73
N GLY A 338 12.83 1.23 -32.77
CA GLY A 338 12.52 2.66 -32.85
C GLY A 338 11.04 2.94 -32.75
N LEU A 339 10.20 2.14 -33.40
CA LEU A 339 8.73 2.20 -33.27
C LEU A 339 8.28 1.93 -31.84
N LEU A 340 8.80 0.86 -31.21
CA LEU A 340 8.45 0.46 -29.83
C LEU A 340 8.80 1.56 -28.84
N ILE A 341 10.05 2.02 -28.80
CA ILE A 341 10.51 3.04 -27.86
C ILE A 341 9.84 4.39 -28.13
N GLY A 342 9.70 4.78 -29.42
CA GLY A 342 9.01 6.02 -29.77
C GLY A 342 7.55 6.03 -29.31
N ALA A 343 6.83 4.94 -29.51
CA ALA A 343 5.46 4.78 -29.04
C ALA A 343 5.38 4.78 -27.49
N GLU A 344 6.32 4.14 -26.80
CA GLU A 344 6.38 4.16 -25.33
C GLU A 344 6.61 5.57 -24.78
N VAL A 345 7.49 6.36 -25.40
CA VAL A 345 7.69 7.77 -25.04
C VAL A 345 6.41 8.58 -25.24
N LEU A 346 5.74 8.42 -26.36
CA LEU A 346 4.46 9.09 -26.63
C LEU A 346 3.40 8.70 -25.60
N ASN A 347 3.35 7.43 -25.25
CA ASN A 347 2.45 6.89 -24.24
C ASN A 347 2.75 7.45 -22.83
N ALA A 348 4.04 7.59 -22.48
CA ALA A 348 4.46 8.21 -21.23
C ALA A 348 4.07 9.70 -21.17
N LEU A 349 4.24 10.45 -22.26
CA LEU A 349 3.83 11.86 -22.37
C LEU A 349 2.31 12.01 -22.26
N ALA A 350 1.55 11.12 -22.87
CA ALA A 350 0.09 11.09 -22.77
C ALA A 350 -0.34 10.91 -21.31
N ARG A 351 0.23 9.92 -20.58
CA ARG A 351 -0.04 9.70 -19.16
C ARG A 351 0.33 10.90 -18.30
N ALA A 352 1.51 11.48 -18.52
CA ALA A 352 1.96 12.65 -17.78
C ALA A 352 1.03 13.86 -17.97
N SER A 353 0.53 14.07 -19.19
CA SER A 353 -0.42 15.13 -19.51
C SER A 353 -1.72 14.98 -18.71
N ILE A 354 -2.30 13.79 -18.65
CA ILE A 354 -3.54 13.55 -17.88
C ILE A 354 -3.30 13.78 -16.37
N VAL A 355 -2.19 13.28 -15.83
CA VAL A 355 -1.85 13.53 -14.42
C VAL A 355 -1.71 15.02 -14.13
N ARG A 356 -1.10 15.78 -15.05
CA ARG A 356 -0.91 17.23 -14.89
C ARG A 356 -2.23 18.01 -14.92
N TYR A 357 -3.16 17.65 -15.81
CA TYR A 357 -4.40 18.42 -16.00
C TYR A 357 -5.57 17.96 -15.14
N TYR A 358 -5.65 16.66 -14.84
CA TYR A 358 -6.75 16.07 -14.09
C TYR A 358 -6.36 15.64 -12.66
N GLY A 359 -5.07 15.58 -12.31
CA GLY A 359 -4.60 15.04 -11.03
C GLY A 359 -4.89 13.55 -10.83
N LYS A 360 -5.30 12.84 -11.90
CA LYS A 360 -5.72 11.43 -11.89
C LYS A 360 -4.97 10.64 -12.95
N SER A 361 -4.92 9.32 -12.81
CA SER A 361 -4.38 8.45 -13.86
C SER A 361 -5.38 8.32 -15.02
N ILE A 362 -4.89 8.06 -16.23
CA ILE A 362 -5.75 7.87 -17.40
C ILE A 362 -6.78 6.75 -17.19
N SER A 363 -6.42 5.69 -16.47
CA SER A 363 -7.30 4.57 -16.14
C SER A 363 -8.45 4.92 -15.17
N GLU A 364 -8.44 6.13 -14.60
CA GLU A 364 -9.50 6.63 -13.71
C GLU A 364 -10.51 7.52 -14.43
N LEU A 365 -10.25 7.88 -15.69
CA LEU A 365 -11.12 8.78 -16.45
C LEU A 365 -12.43 8.10 -16.85
N ALA A 366 -12.38 6.87 -17.38
CA ALA A 366 -13.57 6.12 -17.79
C ALA A 366 -13.41 4.61 -17.64
N SER A 367 -14.55 3.89 -17.74
CA SER A 367 -14.56 2.42 -17.68
C SER A 367 -13.78 1.80 -18.84
N PHE A 368 -13.84 2.40 -20.04
CA PHE A 368 -13.04 1.99 -21.20
C PHE A 368 -11.53 2.01 -20.86
N ASP A 369 -11.03 3.10 -20.30
CA ASP A 369 -9.60 3.25 -20.02
C ASP A 369 -9.12 2.22 -18.97
N ARG A 370 -10.00 1.82 -18.05
CA ARG A 370 -9.74 0.74 -17.10
C ARG A 370 -9.61 -0.62 -17.76
N ILE A 371 -10.49 -0.93 -18.71
CA ILE A 371 -10.47 -2.21 -19.46
C ILE A 371 -9.28 -2.22 -20.40
N PHE A 372 -9.07 -1.13 -21.15
CA PHE A 372 -7.94 -1.01 -22.09
C PHE A 372 -6.59 -1.18 -21.39
N ARG A 373 -6.46 -0.70 -20.14
CA ARG A 373 -5.25 -0.91 -19.33
C ARG A 373 -4.88 -2.39 -19.19
N LEU A 374 -5.83 -3.32 -19.17
CA LEU A 374 -5.57 -4.74 -18.97
C LEU A 374 -4.85 -5.38 -20.17
N VAL A 375 -5.09 -4.85 -21.38
CA VAL A 375 -4.55 -5.38 -22.64
C VAL A 375 -3.56 -4.45 -23.32
N GLY A 376 -3.51 -3.18 -22.95
CA GLY A 376 -2.60 -2.18 -23.52
C GLY A 376 -1.13 -2.57 -23.36
N GLY A 377 -0.27 -1.95 -24.16
CA GLY A 377 1.16 -2.24 -24.21
C GLY A 377 1.82 -2.11 -22.83
N ARG A 378 2.43 -3.20 -22.37
CA ARG A 378 3.14 -3.32 -21.09
C ARG A 378 4.16 -4.45 -21.15
N ARG A 379 5.28 -4.29 -20.43
CA ARG A 379 6.35 -5.28 -20.31
C ARG A 379 5.84 -6.71 -20.10
N ASN A 380 4.96 -6.93 -19.11
CA ASN A 380 4.46 -8.28 -18.83
C ASN A 380 3.76 -8.90 -20.02
N ILE A 381 2.92 -8.14 -20.74
CA ILE A 381 2.22 -8.61 -21.96
C ILE A 381 3.25 -8.94 -23.04
N TYR A 382 4.25 -8.08 -23.23
CA TYR A 382 5.30 -8.29 -24.24
C TYR A 382 6.12 -9.54 -23.98
N VAL A 383 6.51 -9.77 -22.73
CA VAL A 383 7.25 -10.98 -22.33
C VAL A 383 6.44 -12.23 -22.61
N TRP A 384 5.11 -12.23 -22.35
CA TRP A 384 4.25 -13.34 -22.65
C TRP A 384 4.09 -13.57 -24.19
N ILE A 385 3.97 -12.50 -24.98
CA ILE A 385 3.91 -12.58 -26.46
C ILE A 385 5.24 -13.16 -26.98
N LEU A 386 6.39 -12.70 -26.47
CA LEU A 386 7.70 -13.21 -26.87
C LEU A 386 7.92 -14.66 -26.45
N ALA A 387 7.49 -15.05 -25.26
CA ALA A 387 7.57 -16.43 -24.79
C ALA A 387 6.73 -17.37 -25.69
N LEU A 388 5.52 -16.94 -26.06
CA LEU A 388 4.69 -17.67 -27.00
C LEU A 388 5.35 -17.72 -28.39
N GLY A 389 5.90 -16.61 -28.89
CA GLY A 389 6.66 -16.55 -30.14
C GLY A 389 7.88 -17.46 -30.15
N LEU A 390 8.54 -17.64 -29.00
CA LEU A 390 9.65 -18.58 -28.85
C LEU A 390 9.16 -20.04 -28.98
N ILE A 391 8.08 -20.40 -28.32
CA ILE A 391 7.48 -21.74 -28.38
C ILE A 391 7.05 -22.07 -29.82
N LEU A 392 6.53 -21.09 -30.55
CA LEU A 392 6.07 -21.24 -31.93
C LEU A 392 7.19 -21.07 -32.98
N GLY A 393 8.45 -20.83 -32.53
CA GLY A 393 9.57 -20.58 -33.45
C GLY A 393 9.50 -19.25 -34.23
N THR A 394 8.69 -18.30 -33.79
CA THR A 394 8.42 -17.02 -34.46
C THR A 394 8.76 -15.79 -33.64
N VAL A 395 9.88 -15.80 -32.93
CA VAL A 395 10.32 -14.67 -32.05
C VAL A 395 10.40 -13.35 -32.80
N ALA A 396 10.90 -13.37 -34.06
CA ALA A 396 10.96 -12.17 -34.89
C ALA A 396 9.57 -11.61 -35.19
N GLY A 397 8.57 -12.48 -35.47
CA GLY A 397 7.16 -12.09 -35.63
C GLY A 397 6.57 -11.54 -34.36
N ALA A 398 6.86 -12.15 -33.20
CA ALA A 398 6.43 -11.67 -31.89
C ALA A 398 7.03 -10.29 -31.56
N PHE A 399 8.29 -10.04 -31.92
CA PHE A 399 8.91 -8.73 -31.74
C PHE A 399 8.25 -7.63 -32.59
N LYS A 400 7.92 -7.94 -33.86
CA LYS A 400 7.12 -7.03 -34.71
C LYS A 400 5.76 -6.75 -34.07
N LEU A 401 5.10 -7.79 -33.59
CA LEU A 401 3.76 -7.69 -32.98
C LEU A 401 3.77 -6.75 -31.76
N ILE A 402 4.76 -6.87 -30.85
CA ILE A 402 4.82 -5.99 -29.67
C ILE A 402 5.10 -4.54 -30.08
N ALA A 403 5.95 -4.27 -31.08
CA ALA A 403 6.19 -2.92 -31.58
C ALA A 403 4.93 -2.26 -32.12
N TRP A 404 4.17 -2.98 -32.96
CA TRP A 404 2.90 -2.48 -33.46
C TRP A 404 1.83 -2.36 -32.37
N TRP A 405 1.81 -3.29 -31.41
CA TRP A 405 0.85 -3.23 -30.31
C TRP A 405 1.07 -2.02 -29.41
N GLU A 406 2.35 -1.66 -29.15
CA GLU A 406 2.66 -0.41 -28.42
C GLU A 406 2.28 0.82 -29.24
N ALA A 407 2.51 0.83 -30.56
CA ALA A 407 2.09 1.93 -31.42
C ALA A 407 0.56 2.12 -31.39
N VAL A 408 -0.23 1.04 -31.45
CA VAL A 408 -1.68 1.08 -31.29
C VAL A 408 -2.08 1.58 -29.90
N THR A 409 -1.39 1.12 -28.87
CA THR A 409 -1.64 1.55 -27.49
C THR A 409 -1.40 3.04 -27.34
N ALA A 410 -0.30 3.56 -27.86
CA ALA A 410 0.02 4.99 -27.84
C ALA A 410 -1.02 5.82 -28.60
N ALA A 411 -1.42 5.37 -29.79
CA ALA A 411 -2.46 6.03 -30.60
C ALA A 411 -3.80 6.13 -29.85
N VAL A 412 -4.25 5.03 -29.23
CA VAL A 412 -5.48 5.01 -28.44
C VAL A 412 -5.36 5.96 -27.23
N GLN A 413 -4.25 5.94 -26.50
CA GLN A 413 -4.06 6.81 -25.34
C GLN A 413 -3.98 8.28 -25.74
N LEU A 414 -3.29 8.64 -26.83
CA LEU A 414 -3.25 10.01 -27.36
C LEU A 414 -4.63 10.49 -27.76
N ALA A 415 -5.42 9.67 -28.45
CA ALA A 415 -6.79 10.01 -28.82
C ALA A 415 -7.66 10.25 -27.56
N ARG A 416 -7.50 9.42 -26.53
CA ARG A 416 -8.19 9.61 -25.23
C ARG A 416 -7.79 10.88 -24.52
N VAL A 417 -6.49 11.22 -24.51
CA VAL A 417 -5.99 12.49 -23.95
C VAL A 417 -6.55 13.69 -24.73
N ALA A 418 -6.48 13.65 -26.06
CA ALA A 418 -7.01 14.71 -26.91
C ALA A 418 -8.51 14.96 -26.63
N TRP A 419 -9.30 13.87 -26.57
CA TRP A 419 -10.72 13.94 -26.24
C TRP A 419 -10.96 14.53 -24.84
N ALA A 420 -10.23 14.08 -23.83
CA ALA A 420 -10.37 14.57 -22.47
C ALA A 420 -10.03 16.07 -22.36
N LEU A 421 -8.93 16.52 -22.99
CA LEU A 421 -8.54 17.94 -23.02
C LEU A 421 -9.55 18.81 -23.80
N TRP A 422 -10.11 18.28 -24.86
CA TRP A 422 -11.18 18.96 -25.60
C TRP A 422 -12.44 19.14 -24.73
N ALA A 423 -12.86 18.09 -24.02
CA ALA A 423 -14.00 18.15 -23.12
C ALA A 423 -13.82 19.17 -21.97
N LEU A 424 -12.59 19.32 -21.43
CA LEU A 424 -12.29 20.38 -20.45
C LEU A 424 -12.48 21.78 -21.06
N ARG A 425 -11.95 22.01 -22.26
CA ARG A 425 -12.06 23.33 -22.92
C ARG A 425 -13.52 23.69 -23.21
N SER A 426 -14.34 22.72 -23.59
CA SER A 426 -15.76 22.95 -23.86
C SER A 426 -16.58 23.28 -22.62
N GLN A 427 -16.14 22.83 -21.42
CA GLN A 427 -16.78 23.17 -20.13
C GLN A 427 -16.34 24.52 -19.56
N SER A 428 -15.16 25.01 -19.96
CA SER A 428 -14.61 26.30 -19.51
C SER A 428 -14.92 27.46 -20.43
N ALA A 429 -15.58 27.23 -21.58
CA ALA A 429 -16.08 28.32 -22.42
C ALA A 429 -17.26 29.00 -21.71
N PRO A 430 -17.22 30.33 -21.49
CA PRO A 430 -18.34 31.08 -20.89
C PRO A 430 -19.57 30.97 -21.81
N ARG A 431 -20.71 30.59 -21.21
CA ARG A 431 -22.02 30.68 -21.85
C ARG A 431 -22.44 32.15 -21.99
#